data_2374834d009e3382c72c48e740f3f0f8
#
_entry.id   2374834d009e3382c72c48e740f3f0f8
#
_cell.length_a   1.000
_cell.length_b   1.000
_cell.length_c   1.000
_cell.angle_alpha   90.00
_cell.angle_beta   90.00
_cell.angle_gamma   90.00
#
_symmetry.space_group_name_H-M   'P 1'
#
loop_
_entity.id
_entity.type
_entity.pdbx_description
1 polymer ?
#
loop_
_entity_poly.entity_id
_entity_poly.type
_entity_poly.pdbx_seq_one_letter_code
_entity_poly.pdbx_strand_id
1 'polypeptide(L)' 'MKDNLIRAIDLAVADWDEAHRIVQQYEDNPMAAWIHAVLHKIEGDLSNARYWYRHAGKMECVDDEPMAELATAKAELME' A
#
# COMPACT_ATOMS: atom_id res chain seq x y z
N MET A 1 8.84 -7.88 -9.39
CA MET A 1 8.21 -6.81 -8.59
C MET A 1 6.74 -7.09 -8.27
N LYS A 2 5.97 -7.47 -9.27
CA LYS A 2 4.52 -7.72 -9.09
C LYS A 2 4.25 -8.74 -7.98
N ASP A 3 4.96 -9.88 -7.98
CA ASP A 3 4.75 -10.91 -6.98
C ASP A 3 5.11 -10.42 -5.57
N ASN A 4 6.14 -9.57 -5.46
CA ASN A 4 6.52 -9.00 -4.17
C ASN A 4 5.46 -8.04 -3.64
N LEU A 5 4.85 -7.27 -4.53
CA LEU A 5 3.79 -6.34 -4.12
C LEU A 5 2.53 -7.08 -3.70
N ILE A 6 2.18 -8.16 -4.38
CA ILE A 6 1.06 -9.01 -3.97
C ILE A 6 1.34 -9.61 -2.60
N ARG A 7 2.58 -10.06 -2.37
CA ARG A 7 2.97 -10.58 -1.07
C ARG A 7 2.83 -9.52 0.03
N ALA A 8 3.23 -8.28 -0.26
CA ALA A 8 3.09 -7.20 0.70
C ALA A 8 1.62 -6.98 1.06
N ILE A 9 0.72 -7.03 0.07
CA ILE A 9 -0.71 -6.91 0.33
C ILE A 9 -1.18 -8.03 1.25
N ASP A 10 -0.77 -9.26 0.96
CA ASP A 10 -1.20 -10.42 1.74
C ASP A 10 -0.66 -10.37 3.18
N LEU A 11 0.48 -9.72 3.41
CA LEU A 11 1.10 -9.60 4.72
C LEU A 11 0.68 -8.34 5.49
N ALA A 12 -0.08 -7.45 4.88
CA ALA A 12 -0.32 -6.11 5.41
C ALA A 12 -0.80 -6.09 6.87
N VAL A 13 -1.60 -7.07 7.28
CA VAL A 13 -2.10 -7.17 8.64
C VAL A 13 -1.31 -8.19 9.45
N ALA A 14 -1.07 -9.37 8.87
CA ALA A 14 -0.43 -10.48 9.59
C ALA A 14 1.05 -10.19 9.91
N ASP A 15 1.75 -9.48 9.02
CA ASP A 15 3.16 -9.14 9.20
C ASP A 15 3.42 -7.78 8.56
N TRP A 16 2.95 -6.74 9.25
CA TRP A 16 3.04 -5.36 8.77
C TRP A 16 4.49 -4.95 8.48
N ASP A 17 5.43 -5.33 9.37
CA ASP A 17 6.83 -4.93 9.22
C ASP A 17 7.44 -5.49 7.94
N GLU A 18 7.14 -6.73 7.61
CA GLU A 18 7.65 -7.32 6.38
C GLU A 18 7.00 -6.70 5.15
N ALA A 19 5.67 -6.46 5.21
CA ALA A 19 4.98 -5.78 4.11
C ALA A 19 5.59 -4.41 3.85
N HIS A 20 5.88 -3.66 4.91
CA HIS A 20 6.48 -2.33 4.82
C HIS A 20 7.89 -2.41 4.21
N ARG A 21 8.68 -3.39 4.63
CA ARG A 21 10.02 -3.60 4.09
C ARG A 21 9.98 -3.86 2.58
N ILE A 22 9.01 -4.65 2.15
CA ILE A 22 8.87 -4.96 0.72
C ILE A 22 8.59 -3.70 -0.09
N VAL A 23 7.59 -2.90 0.31
CA VAL A 23 7.23 -1.71 -0.47
C VAL A 23 8.31 -0.64 -0.45
N GLN A 24 9.12 -0.60 0.61
CA GLN A 24 10.24 0.34 0.68
C GLN A 24 11.29 0.09 -0.39
N GLN A 25 11.33 -1.09 -0.97
CA GLN A 25 12.27 -1.40 -2.05
C GLN A 25 11.84 -0.81 -3.38
N TYR A 26 10.61 -0.33 -3.49
CA TYR A 26 10.05 0.16 -4.76
C TYR A 26 9.38 1.52 -4.59
N GLU A 27 10.04 2.44 -3.87
CA GLU A 27 9.44 3.73 -3.52
C GLU A 27 9.06 4.59 -4.72
N ASP A 28 9.73 4.41 -5.85
CA ASP A 28 9.43 5.16 -7.08
C ASP A 28 8.28 4.54 -7.89
N ASN A 29 7.76 3.39 -7.47
CA ASN A 29 6.67 2.72 -8.17
C ASN A 29 5.33 3.17 -7.60
N PRO A 30 4.40 3.70 -8.44
CA PRO A 30 3.11 4.20 -7.92
C PRO A 30 2.27 3.15 -7.22
N MET A 31 2.29 1.90 -7.68
CA MET A 31 1.52 0.84 -7.05
C MET A 31 2.09 0.50 -5.67
N ALA A 32 3.42 0.43 -5.56
CA ALA A 32 4.08 0.19 -4.27
C ALA A 32 3.81 1.36 -3.33
N ALA A 33 3.81 2.59 -3.83
CA ALA A 33 3.52 3.78 -3.03
C ALA A 33 2.08 3.74 -2.52
N TRP A 34 1.13 3.26 -3.32
CA TRP A 34 -0.26 3.13 -2.89
C TRP A 34 -0.37 2.13 -1.74
N ILE A 35 0.24 0.96 -1.88
CA ILE A 35 0.25 -0.05 -0.82
C ILE A 35 0.92 0.52 0.44
N HIS A 36 2.02 1.25 0.26
CA HIS A 36 2.74 1.91 1.34
C HIS A 36 1.83 2.85 2.13
N ALA A 37 1.02 3.65 1.39
CA ALA A 37 0.06 4.56 2.01
C ALA A 37 -0.96 3.79 2.85
N VAL A 38 -1.49 2.69 2.32
CA VAL A 38 -2.48 1.88 3.02
C VAL A 38 -1.88 1.27 4.28
N LEU A 39 -0.62 0.83 4.22
CA LEU A 39 0.08 0.30 5.40
C LEU A 39 0.16 1.33 6.51
N HIS A 40 0.50 2.58 6.20
CA HIS A 40 0.54 3.63 7.22
C HIS A 40 -0.84 3.98 7.75
N LYS A 41 -1.87 3.88 6.92
CA LYS A 41 -3.24 4.06 7.38
C LYS A 41 -3.62 2.97 8.39
N ILE A 42 -3.24 1.74 8.12
CA ILE A 42 -3.52 0.60 9.02
C ILE A 42 -2.89 0.83 10.39
N GLU A 43 -1.66 1.35 10.43
CA GLU A 43 -0.99 1.59 11.71
C GLU A 43 -1.46 2.87 12.39
N GLY A 44 -2.27 3.68 11.73
CA GLY A 44 -2.79 4.91 12.31
C GLY A 44 -1.94 6.15 12.08
N ASP A 45 -0.92 6.08 11.24
CA ASP A 45 -0.06 7.22 10.92
C ASP A 45 -0.60 7.93 9.69
N LEU A 46 -1.61 8.78 9.89
CA LEU A 46 -2.33 9.39 8.78
C LEU A 46 -1.51 10.41 8.01
N SER A 47 -0.60 11.12 8.68
CA SER A 47 0.30 12.07 8.00
C SER A 47 1.17 11.37 6.98
N ASN A 48 1.77 10.25 7.38
CA ASN A 48 2.63 9.46 6.52
C ASN A 48 1.82 8.79 5.41
N ALA A 49 0.61 8.35 5.74
CA ALA A 49 -0.29 7.78 4.75
C ALA A 49 -0.57 8.79 3.63
N ARG A 50 -0.88 10.04 3.98
CA ARG A 50 -1.15 11.09 3.00
C ARG A 50 0.05 11.37 2.11
N TYR A 51 1.26 11.36 2.69
CA TYR A 51 2.49 11.54 1.92
C TYR A 51 2.58 10.51 0.80
N TRP A 52 2.32 9.23 1.13
CA TRP A 52 2.41 8.15 0.15
C TRP A 52 1.22 8.11 -0.82
N TYR A 53 0.01 8.51 -0.37
CA TYR A 53 -1.12 8.68 -1.29
C TYR A 53 -0.80 9.74 -2.35
N ARG A 54 -0.14 10.82 -1.94
CA ARG A 54 0.27 11.86 -2.88
C ARG A 54 1.28 11.33 -3.87
N HIS A 55 2.25 10.58 -3.40
CA HIS A 55 3.26 9.93 -4.24
C HIS A 55 2.63 8.96 -5.24
N ALA A 56 1.60 8.26 -4.82
CA ALA A 56 0.93 7.26 -5.66
C ALA A 56 -0.08 7.87 -6.64
N GLY A 57 -0.43 9.14 -6.46
CA GLY A 57 -1.50 9.75 -7.23
C GLY A 57 -2.86 9.19 -6.86
N LYS A 58 -3.06 8.83 -5.58
CA LYS A 58 -4.27 8.18 -5.08
C LYS A 58 -4.88 8.92 -3.90
N MET A 59 -4.78 10.25 -3.89
CA MET A 59 -5.36 11.04 -2.79
C MET A 59 -6.86 10.82 -2.63
N GLU A 60 -7.55 10.44 -3.69
CA GLU A 60 -8.98 10.14 -3.62
C GLU A 60 -9.29 8.94 -2.72
N CYS A 61 -8.30 8.12 -2.41
CA CYS A 61 -8.49 6.92 -1.60
C CYS A 61 -8.16 7.14 -0.11
N VAL A 62 -7.82 8.36 0.28
CA VAL A 62 -7.31 8.64 1.63
C VAL A 62 -8.32 8.24 2.73
N ASP A 63 -9.61 8.34 2.44
CA ASP A 63 -10.67 8.00 3.39
C ASP A 63 -11.30 6.61 3.14
N ASP A 64 -10.77 5.86 2.18
CA ASP A 64 -11.31 4.53 1.85
C ASP A 64 -10.93 3.49 2.91
N GLU A 65 -11.71 2.42 2.98
CA GLU A 65 -11.45 1.34 3.91
C GLU A 65 -10.21 0.55 3.45
N PRO A 66 -9.20 0.35 4.33
CA PRO A 66 -7.91 -0.22 3.92
C PRO A 66 -7.99 -1.58 3.24
N MET A 67 -8.80 -2.49 3.75
CA MET A 67 -8.87 -3.83 3.19
C MET A 67 -9.48 -3.82 1.78
N ALA A 68 -10.46 -2.94 1.56
CA ALA A 68 -11.08 -2.78 0.25
C ALA A 68 -10.07 -2.21 -0.75
N GLU A 69 -9.24 -1.25 -0.31
CA GLU A 69 -8.19 -0.70 -1.16
C GLU A 69 -7.17 -1.77 -1.55
N LEU A 70 -6.74 -2.57 -0.58
CA LEU A 70 -5.76 -3.62 -0.83
C LEU A 70 -6.32 -4.66 -1.80
N ALA A 71 -7.60 -5.00 -1.70
CA ALA A 71 -8.25 -5.91 -2.64
C ALA A 71 -8.23 -5.34 -4.05
N THR A 72 -8.53 -4.05 -4.19
CA THR A 72 -8.50 -3.37 -5.49
C THR A 72 -7.09 -3.35 -6.07
N ALA A 73 -6.10 -3.00 -5.24
CA ALA A 73 -4.71 -2.97 -5.67
C ALA A 73 -4.24 -4.36 -6.12
N LYS A 74 -4.61 -5.39 -5.38
CA LYS A 74 -4.25 -6.76 -5.72
C LYS A 74 -4.86 -7.16 -7.06
N ALA A 75 -6.13 -6.83 -7.27
CA ALA A 75 -6.81 -7.11 -8.54
C ALA A 75 -6.09 -6.45 -9.72
N GLU A 76 -5.66 -5.19 -9.54
CA GLU A 76 -4.92 -4.47 -10.59
C GLU A 76 -3.58 -5.15 -10.87
N LEU A 77 -2.88 -5.59 -9.84
CA LEU A 77 -1.61 -6.27 -9.99
C LEU A 77 -1.75 -7.63 -10.70
N MET A 78 -2.88 -8.26 -10.56
CA MET A 78 -3.13 -9.58 -11.14
C MET A 78 -3.63 -9.53 -12.58
N GLU A 79 -3.90 -8.34 -13.10
CA GLU A 79 -4.26 -8.18 -14.52
C GLU A 79 -3.02 -8.45 -15.42
#